data_36489d223c2468363c7c5f98e045fbc4
#
_entry.id   36489d223c2468363c7c5f98e045fbc4
#
_cell.length_a   1.000
_cell.length_b   1.000
_cell.length_c   1.000
_cell.angle_alpha   90.00
_cell.angle_beta   90.00
_cell.angle_gamma   90.00
#
_symmetry.space_group_name_H-M   'P 1'
#
loop_
_entity.id
_entity.type
_entity.pdbx_description
1 polymer ?
#
loop_
_entity_poly.entity_id
_entity_poly.type
_entity_poly.pdbx_seq_one_letter_code
_entity_poly.pdbx_strand_id
1 'polypeptide(L)'
;MFSRLYYGWWIVLGAILCNFAFLSVSQSAIGVFTLPMVDDLGWKVWQYTLGPSIAIGTGAFSSIVVGSILDKRGPKPLIFTGASVSAVCLVLLGIQSSLMVYLFVYLIAGFVGWNLFSPFVVNSAVNKWFIRKRGWALALGSSGISLGSLITPLILTGVVDTFGWRTGYFSLGVLILILVIPVSFFMRRTPEDHGLLPDGIDDYDDHGSSDMPESEFRPFNRSEAIKTGSFWLLVFGFTFIAAGLACVLIHAIPFSQESGFARTVGAIGISVNGLANLSSKPVWGFAMQRFHPRFLVMAAYTISSIGVSLMLVSGPISLIPMLLAGVFLYGFGFGGTIPLSESLWARYFGRAHIGSIRGITQPVRILGTAVAPVLVGLLFDVTDTYRPGFVLVIGALLLGAILVFLSREPRMTAS
;
A
#
# COMPACT_ATOMS: atom_id res chain seq x y z
N MET A 1 33.21 0.94 -19.21
CA MET A 1 33.45 0.90 -17.78
C MET A 1 32.08 0.97 -17.11
N PHE A 2 31.41 -0.18 -16.93
CA PHE A 2 30.13 -0.26 -16.25
C PHE A 2 30.41 0.00 -14.75
N SER A 3 30.06 1.18 -14.24
CA SER A 3 30.00 1.42 -12.80
C SER A 3 29.09 0.32 -12.22
N ARG A 4 29.61 -0.45 -11.27
CA ARG A 4 28.83 -1.54 -10.64
C ARG A 4 27.57 -0.90 -10.05
N LEU A 5 26.42 -1.32 -10.57
CA LEU A 5 25.14 -0.83 -10.08
C LEU A 5 25.07 -1.04 -8.56
N TYR A 6 24.78 0.02 -7.80
CA TYR A 6 24.65 -0.07 -6.34
C TYR A 6 23.64 -1.18 -5.97
N TYR A 7 24.02 -2.03 -5.04
CA TYR A 7 23.21 -3.20 -4.66
C TYR A 7 21.79 -2.83 -4.20
N GLY A 8 21.61 -1.64 -3.63
CA GLY A 8 20.29 -1.14 -3.22
C GLY A 8 19.24 -1.17 -4.33
N TRP A 9 19.64 -1.06 -5.60
CA TRP A 9 18.68 -1.14 -6.71
C TRP A 9 18.11 -2.56 -6.91
N TRP A 10 18.85 -3.62 -6.52
CA TRP A 10 18.31 -4.97 -6.45
C TRP A 10 17.26 -5.10 -5.35
N ILE A 11 17.43 -4.38 -4.23
CA ILE A 11 16.42 -4.31 -3.17
C ILE A 11 15.15 -3.62 -3.69
N VAL A 12 15.29 -2.56 -4.50
CA VAL A 12 14.15 -1.89 -5.15
C VAL A 12 13.45 -2.83 -6.15
N LEU A 13 14.20 -3.55 -6.97
CA LEU A 13 13.62 -4.57 -7.86
C LEU A 13 12.85 -5.63 -7.08
N GLY A 14 13.42 -6.13 -5.98
CA GLY A 14 12.74 -7.04 -5.08
C GLY A 14 11.45 -6.46 -4.50
N ALA A 15 11.46 -5.17 -4.15
CA ALA A 15 10.25 -4.48 -3.69
C ALA A 15 9.18 -4.37 -4.79
N ILE A 16 9.56 -4.10 -6.05
CA ILE A 16 8.63 -4.08 -7.19
C ILE A 16 7.95 -5.45 -7.35
N LEU A 17 8.75 -6.53 -7.38
CA LEU A 17 8.25 -7.89 -7.59
C LEU A 17 7.35 -8.38 -6.43
N CYS A 18 7.76 -8.14 -5.18
CA CYS A 18 6.95 -8.49 -4.00
C CYS A 18 5.66 -7.67 -3.94
N ASN A 19 5.70 -6.37 -4.22
CA ASN A 19 4.52 -5.51 -4.24
C ASN A 19 3.54 -5.92 -5.35
N PHE A 20 4.05 -6.29 -6.53
CA PHE A 20 3.25 -6.84 -7.62
C PHE A 20 2.55 -8.13 -7.19
N ALA A 21 3.30 -9.10 -6.67
CA ALA A 21 2.79 -10.40 -6.24
C ALA A 21 1.81 -10.25 -5.06
N PHE A 22 2.12 -9.38 -4.07
CA PHE A 22 1.23 -9.11 -2.95
C PHE A 22 -0.14 -8.62 -3.42
N LEU A 23 -0.17 -7.60 -4.29
CA LEU A 23 -1.44 -7.06 -4.77
C LEU A 23 -2.21 -8.07 -5.62
N SER A 24 -1.49 -8.86 -6.42
CA SER A 24 -2.07 -9.91 -7.25
C SER A 24 -2.90 -10.91 -6.43
N VAL A 25 -2.37 -11.38 -5.30
CA VAL A 25 -3.05 -12.39 -4.47
C VAL A 25 -3.99 -11.82 -3.43
N SER A 26 -3.74 -10.60 -2.93
CA SER A 26 -4.49 -10.05 -1.79
C SER A 26 -5.69 -9.20 -2.18
N GLN A 27 -5.70 -8.60 -3.36
CA GLN A 27 -6.76 -7.69 -3.80
C GLN A 27 -7.25 -7.95 -5.21
N SER A 28 -6.34 -8.03 -6.21
CA SER A 28 -6.73 -8.17 -7.61
C SER A 28 -7.46 -9.48 -7.91
N ALA A 29 -7.10 -10.55 -7.24
CA ALA A 29 -7.74 -11.86 -7.38
C ALA A 29 -9.16 -11.91 -6.84
N ILE A 30 -9.48 -11.12 -5.79
CA ILE A 30 -10.77 -11.21 -5.09
C ILE A 30 -11.95 -11.03 -6.06
N GLY A 31 -11.94 -9.96 -6.85
CA GLY A 31 -13.03 -9.67 -7.78
C GLY A 31 -13.18 -10.70 -8.89
N VAL A 32 -12.06 -11.27 -9.37
CA VAL A 32 -12.06 -12.25 -10.45
C VAL A 32 -12.66 -13.59 -9.99
N PHE A 33 -12.37 -14.02 -8.77
CA PHE A 33 -12.83 -15.31 -8.24
C PHE A 33 -14.23 -15.28 -7.65
N THR A 34 -14.81 -14.09 -7.34
CA THR A 34 -16.08 -13.99 -6.59
C THR A 34 -17.21 -14.78 -7.24
N LEU A 35 -17.60 -14.44 -8.46
CA LEU A 35 -18.73 -15.10 -9.13
C LEU A 35 -18.43 -16.56 -9.46
N PRO A 36 -17.28 -16.92 -10.08
CA PRO A 36 -17.01 -18.32 -10.40
C PRO A 36 -17.02 -19.26 -9.20
N MET A 37 -16.56 -18.80 -8.01
CA MET A 37 -16.57 -19.62 -6.81
C MET A 37 -17.96 -19.69 -6.16
N VAL A 38 -18.67 -18.57 -6.13
CA VAL A 38 -20.03 -18.50 -5.56
C VAL A 38 -20.96 -19.42 -6.33
N ASP A 39 -20.89 -19.43 -7.65
CA ASP A 39 -21.73 -20.25 -8.53
C ASP A 39 -21.37 -21.75 -8.44
N ASP A 40 -20.06 -22.08 -8.46
CA ASP A 40 -19.59 -23.48 -8.43
C ASP A 40 -19.81 -24.16 -7.07
N LEU A 41 -19.64 -23.43 -5.97
CA LEU A 41 -19.70 -23.95 -4.60
C LEU A 41 -21.08 -23.74 -3.93
N GLY A 42 -21.98 -23.00 -4.57
CA GLY A 42 -23.31 -22.67 -4.01
C GLY A 42 -23.21 -21.75 -2.78
N TRP A 43 -22.15 -20.97 -2.69
CA TRP A 43 -21.96 -20.05 -1.57
C TRP A 43 -22.69 -18.73 -1.79
N LYS A 44 -22.88 -17.98 -0.70
CA LYS A 44 -23.30 -16.56 -0.78
C LYS A 44 -22.07 -15.68 -0.92
N VAL A 45 -22.22 -14.51 -1.57
CA VAL A 45 -21.13 -13.56 -1.78
C VAL A 45 -20.46 -13.17 -0.45
N TRP A 46 -21.24 -12.96 0.62
CA TRP A 46 -20.67 -12.61 1.92
C TRP A 46 -19.80 -13.73 2.52
N GLN A 47 -20.11 -14.99 2.26
CA GLN A 47 -19.30 -16.13 2.72
C GLN A 47 -17.93 -16.14 2.03
N TYR A 48 -17.91 -15.86 0.73
CA TYR A 48 -16.68 -15.70 -0.01
C TYR A 48 -15.86 -14.52 0.50
N THR A 49 -16.45 -13.33 0.67
CA THR A 49 -15.74 -12.12 1.09
C THR A 49 -15.21 -12.17 2.53
N LEU A 50 -15.75 -13.06 3.38
CA LEU A 50 -15.20 -13.29 4.72
C LEU A 50 -13.74 -13.76 4.69
N GLY A 51 -13.33 -14.61 3.74
CA GLY A 51 -11.96 -15.09 3.64
C GLY A 51 -10.95 -13.96 3.50
N PRO A 52 -11.01 -13.13 2.43
CA PRO A 52 -10.17 -11.96 2.29
C PRO A 52 -10.21 -11.00 3.50
N SER A 53 -11.39 -10.80 4.10
CA SER A 53 -11.54 -9.94 5.28
C SER A 53 -10.76 -10.49 6.50
N ILE A 54 -10.83 -11.80 6.73
CA ILE A 54 -10.05 -12.49 7.77
C ILE A 54 -8.55 -12.32 7.51
N ALA A 55 -8.10 -12.50 6.26
CA ALA A 55 -6.69 -12.34 5.92
C ALA A 55 -6.19 -10.90 6.16
N ILE A 56 -6.98 -9.90 5.82
CA ILE A 56 -6.64 -8.49 6.09
C ILE A 56 -6.53 -8.25 7.60
N GLY A 57 -7.50 -8.73 8.38
CA GLY A 57 -7.52 -8.58 9.83
C GLY A 57 -6.34 -9.28 10.51
N THR A 58 -6.10 -10.55 10.19
CA THR A 58 -4.98 -11.33 10.75
C THR A 58 -3.63 -10.77 10.35
N GLY A 59 -3.49 -10.31 9.10
CA GLY A 59 -2.29 -9.63 8.62
C GLY A 59 -1.98 -8.34 9.37
N ALA A 60 -3.02 -7.57 9.76
CA ALA A 60 -2.86 -6.38 10.57
C ALA A 60 -2.22 -6.68 11.93
N PHE A 61 -2.73 -7.69 12.62
CA PHE A 61 -2.18 -8.10 13.92
C PHE A 61 -0.80 -8.72 13.79
N SER A 62 -0.56 -9.58 12.79
CA SER A 62 0.75 -10.21 12.58
C SER A 62 1.85 -9.18 12.30
N SER A 63 1.52 -8.04 11.68
CA SER A 63 2.50 -6.98 11.34
C SER A 63 3.23 -6.42 12.56
N ILE A 64 2.64 -6.49 13.77
CA ILE A 64 3.26 -6.09 15.04
C ILE A 64 4.50 -6.96 15.34
N VAL A 65 4.37 -8.27 15.13
CA VAL A 65 5.45 -9.25 15.33
C VAL A 65 6.42 -9.21 14.16
N VAL A 66 5.88 -9.17 12.94
CA VAL A 66 6.64 -9.11 11.69
C VAL A 66 7.61 -7.93 11.68
N GLY A 67 7.16 -6.75 12.15
CA GLY A 67 8.01 -5.56 12.25
C GLY A 67 9.25 -5.77 13.13
N SER A 68 9.09 -6.44 14.27
CA SER A 68 10.21 -6.76 15.17
C SER A 68 11.18 -7.78 14.57
N ILE A 69 10.66 -8.80 13.87
CA ILE A 69 11.47 -9.79 13.17
C ILE A 69 12.23 -9.13 12.02
N LEU A 70 11.57 -8.24 11.26
CA LEU A 70 12.16 -7.50 10.16
C LEU A 70 13.36 -6.66 10.59
N ASP A 71 13.26 -5.99 11.75
CA ASP A 71 14.36 -5.18 12.27
C ASP A 71 15.54 -6.04 12.75
N LYS A 72 15.26 -7.20 13.37
CA LYS A 72 16.31 -8.10 13.92
C LYS A 72 16.93 -8.99 12.86
N ARG A 73 16.13 -9.65 12.01
CA ARG A 73 16.57 -10.70 11.07
C ARG A 73 16.54 -10.27 9.60
N GLY A 74 15.98 -9.09 9.31
CA GLY A 74 15.83 -8.59 7.95
C GLY A 74 14.67 -9.22 7.17
N PRO A 75 14.49 -8.82 5.89
CA PRO A 75 13.35 -9.22 5.07
C PRO A 75 13.47 -10.65 4.53
N LYS A 76 14.69 -11.19 4.34
CA LYS A 76 14.94 -12.50 3.71
C LYS A 76 14.11 -13.64 4.30
N PRO A 77 14.18 -13.95 5.62
CA PRO A 77 13.43 -15.07 6.20
C PRO A 77 11.91 -14.83 6.12
N LEU A 78 11.44 -13.58 6.24
CA LEU A 78 10.04 -13.24 6.13
C LEU A 78 9.51 -13.50 4.71
N ILE A 79 10.19 -12.99 3.69
CA ILE A 79 9.79 -13.16 2.29
C ILE A 79 9.79 -14.65 1.91
N PHE A 80 10.82 -15.41 2.31
CA PHE A 80 10.91 -16.84 2.00
C PHE A 80 9.76 -17.63 2.64
N THR A 81 9.54 -17.48 3.96
CA THR A 81 8.45 -18.17 4.66
C THR A 81 7.09 -17.72 4.15
N GLY A 82 6.89 -16.42 3.93
CA GLY A 82 5.65 -15.86 3.40
C GLY A 82 5.31 -16.40 2.01
N ALA A 83 6.28 -16.44 1.11
CA ALA A 83 6.09 -16.97 -0.24
C ALA A 83 5.78 -18.47 -0.23
N SER A 84 6.53 -19.27 0.57
CA SER A 84 6.29 -20.70 0.69
C SER A 84 4.91 -21.02 1.25
N VAL A 85 4.53 -20.36 2.35
CA VAL A 85 3.20 -20.54 2.95
C VAL A 85 2.09 -20.06 2.00
N SER A 86 2.28 -18.92 1.33
CA SER A 86 1.29 -18.43 0.36
C SER A 86 1.09 -19.38 -0.81
N ALA A 87 2.16 -19.96 -1.34
CA ALA A 87 2.06 -20.93 -2.43
C ALA A 87 1.26 -22.17 -1.99
N VAL A 88 1.52 -22.70 -0.79
CA VAL A 88 0.75 -23.81 -0.22
C VAL A 88 -0.72 -23.40 0.00
N CYS A 89 -0.98 -22.22 0.57
CA CYS A 89 -2.35 -21.73 0.77
C CYS A 89 -3.10 -21.59 -0.56
N LEU A 90 -2.46 -21.07 -1.62
CA LEU A 90 -3.09 -20.94 -2.94
C LEU A 90 -3.41 -22.30 -3.57
N VAL A 91 -2.52 -23.31 -3.40
CA VAL A 91 -2.82 -24.67 -3.82
C VAL A 91 -4.04 -25.23 -3.04
N LEU A 92 -4.06 -25.06 -1.71
CA LEU A 92 -5.19 -25.47 -0.88
C LEU A 92 -6.49 -24.76 -1.26
N LEU A 93 -6.45 -23.47 -1.59
CA LEU A 93 -7.61 -22.73 -2.09
C LEU A 93 -8.10 -23.27 -3.44
N GLY A 94 -7.22 -23.76 -4.29
CA GLY A 94 -7.57 -24.36 -5.59
C GLY A 94 -8.22 -25.73 -5.48
N ILE A 95 -7.96 -26.51 -4.44
CA ILE A 95 -8.50 -27.88 -4.28
C ILE A 95 -9.67 -27.97 -3.31
N GLN A 96 -9.88 -26.95 -2.46
CA GLN A 96 -10.92 -26.96 -1.45
C GLN A 96 -12.33 -26.85 -2.04
N SER A 97 -13.33 -27.38 -1.30
CA SER A 97 -14.77 -27.23 -1.56
C SER A 97 -15.55 -26.88 -0.28
N SER A 98 -14.89 -26.78 0.86
CA SER A 98 -15.48 -26.48 2.17
C SER A 98 -15.23 -25.03 2.59
N LEU A 99 -16.30 -24.34 3.03
CA LEU A 99 -16.20 -22.98 3.54
C LEU A 99 -15.25 -22.88 4.75
N MET A 100 -15.28 -23.87 5.66
CA MET A 100 -14.39 -23.86 6.83
C MET A 100 -12.92 -23.96 6.45
N VAL A 101 -12.57 -24.83 5.49
CA VAL A 101 -11.20 -24.95 4.97
C VAL A 101 -10.79 -23.64 4.30
N TYR A 102 -11.68 -23.05 3.50
CA TYR A 102 -11.47 -21.76 2.85
C TYR A 102 -11.11 -20.65 3.85
N LEU A 103 -11.93 -20.47 4.88
CA LEU A 103 -11.70 -19.44 5.92
C LEU A 103 -10.41 -19.69 6.69
N PHE A 104 -10.11 -20.95 7.04
CA PHE A 104 -8.90 -21.33 7.76
C PHE A 104 -7.63 -21.08 6.92
N VAL A 105 -7.68 -21.38 5.62
CA VAL A 105 -6.57 -21.11 4.71
C VAL A 105 -6.33 -19.60 4.58
N TYR A 106 -7.38 -18.79 4.47
CA TYR A 106 -7.23 -17.32 4.45
C TYR A 106 -6.68 -16.74 5.76
N LEU A 107 -7.04 -17.34 6.90
CA LEU A 107 -6.47 -16.95 8.20
C LEU A 107 -4.95 -17.17 8.21
N ILE A 108 -4.48 -18.34 7.79
CA ILE A 108 -3.05 -18.65 7.70
C ILE A 108 -2.36 -17.75 6.68
N ALA A 109 -2.96 -17.60 5.50
CA ALA A 109 -2.42 -16.79 4.42
C ALA A 109 -2.26 -15.31 4.80
N GLY A 110 -3.20 -14.75 5.55
CA GLY A 110 -3.11 -13.40 6.09
C GLY A 110 -2.08 -13.28 7.20
N PHE A 111 -2.02 -14.24 8.13
CA PHE A 111 -1.15 -14.17 9.30
C PHE A 111 0.33 -14.43 8.96
N VAL A 112 0.65 -15.48 8.20
CA VAL A 112 2.01 -15.94 7.90
C VAL A 112 2.32 -15.96 6.39
N GLY A 113 1.29 -15.86 5.52
CA GLY A 113 1.48 -15.91 4.07
C GLY A 113 1.89 -14.56 3.47
N TRP A 114 1.05 -14.00 2.61
CA TRP A 114 1.38 -12.81 1.82
C TRP A 114 1.66 -11.54 2.62
N ASN A 115 1.23 -11.46 3.90
CA ASN A 115 1.61 -10.33 4.75
C ASN A 115 3.13 -10.23 4.97
N LEU A 116 3.87 -11.34 4.91
CA LEU A 116 5.32 -11.38 5.13
C LEU A 116 6.15 -10.84 3.95
N PHE A 117 5.57 -10.66 2.78
CA PHE A 117 6.18 -9.93 1.65
C PHE A 117 5.36 -8.71 1.19
N SER A 118 4.52 -8.20 2.09
CA SER A 118 3.68 -7.01 1.87
C SER A 118 4.50 -5.73 1.66
N PRO A 119 3.86 -4.67 1.15
CA PRO A 119 4.48 -3.34 1.03
C PRO A 119 5.13 -2.84 2.34
N PHE A 120 4.56 -3.21 3.49
CA PHE A 120 5.13 -2.89 4.79
C PHE A 120 6.55 -3.47 4.97
N VAL A 121 6.76 -4.74 4.62
CA VAL A 121 8.06 -5.42 4.78
C VAL A 121 9.08 -4.90 3.78
N VAL A 122 8.73 -4.86 2.49
CA VAL A 122 9.70 -4.51 1.44
C VAL A 122 10.07 -3.03 1.42
N ASN A 123 9.11 -2.12 1.68
CA ASN A 123 9.41 -0.69 1.73
C ASN A 123 10.22 -0.33 2.98
N SER A 124 10.04 -1.04 4.11
CA SER A 124 10.92 -0.89 5.26
C SER A 124 12.35 -1.32 4.96
N ALA A 125 12.55 -2.36 4.13
CA ALA A 125 13.88 -2.73 3.67
C ALA A 125 14.48 -1.64 2.76
N VAL A 126 13.73 -1.12 1.78
CA VAL A 126 14.16 -0.01 0.91
C VAL A 126 14.58 1.21 1.73
N ASN A 127 13.82 1.55 2.78
CA ASN A 127 14.14 2.66 3.68
C ASN A 127 15.49 2.52 4.38
N LYS A 128 15.97 1.27 4.62
CA LYS A 128 17.27 1.02 5.24
C LYS A 128 18.45 1.17 4.26
N TRP A 129 18.19 0.98 2.96
CA TRP A 129 19.23 1.03 1.91
C TRP A 129 19.42 2.41 1.29
N PHE A 130 18.43 3.30 1.39
CA PHE A 130 18.48 4.62 0.77
C PHE A 130 18.19 5.74 1.77
N ILE A 131 18.99 6.81 1.68
CA ILE A 131 18.82 8.07 2.43
C ILE A 131 18.53 9.19 1.45
N ARG A 132 19.49 9.59 0.61
CA ARG A 132 19.35 10.68 -0.38
C ARG A 132 18.37 10.32 -1.51
N LYS A 133 18.46 9.09 -2.05
CA LYS A 133 17.62 8.60 -3.15
C LYS A 133 16.35 7.89 -2.67
N ARG A 134 16.03 7.97 -1.36
CA ARG A 134 14.88 7.27 -0.73
C ARG A 134 13.56 7.52 -1.47
N GLY A 135 13.28 8.78 -1.85
CA GLY A 135 12.06 9.14 -2.58
C GLY A 135 11.91 8.37 -3.88
N TRP A 136 12.95 8.32 -4.69
CA TRP A 136 12.97 7.57 -5.95
C TRP A 136 12.87 6.07 -5.73
N ALA A 137 13.63 5.54 -4.79
CA ALA A 137 13.65 4.11 -4.47
C ALA A 137 12.26 3.63 -4.02
N LEU A 138 11.57 4.37 -3.14
CA LEU A 138 10.22 4.05 -2.69
C LEU A 138 9.16 4.25 -3.78
N ALA A 139 9.27 5.30 -4.60
CA ALA A 139 8.37 5.53 -5.71
C ALA A 139 8.45 4.38 -6.73
N LEU A 140 9.66 4.00 -7.14
CA LEU A 140 9.87 2.86 -8.03
C LEU A 140 9.44 1.54 -7.38
N GLY A 141 9.85 1.27 -6.14
CA GLY A 141 9.44 0.05 -5.42
C GLY A 141 7.92 -0.11 -5.34
N SER A 142 7.19 0.99 -5.12
CA SER A 142 5.74 0.98 -5.05
C SER A 142 5.03 0.85 -6.40
N SER A 143 5.72 0.99 -7.53
CA SER A 143 5.13 0.80 -8.88
C SER A 143 4.63 -0.63 -9.09
N GLY A 144 5.22 -1.60 -8.39
CA GLY A 144 4.76 -2.98 -8.39
C GLY A 144 3.28 -3.13 -8.02
N ILE A 145 2.78 -2.31 -7.07
CA ILE A 145 1.35 -2.30 -6.70
C ILE A 145 0.50 -1.86 -7.89
N SER A 146 0.88 -0.78 -8.57
CA SER A 146 0.12 -0.28 -9.72
C SER A 146 0.14 -1.27 -10.89
N LEU A 147 1.27 -1.93 -11.13
CA LEU A 147 1.39 -2.98 -12.15
C LEU A 147 0.54 -4.21 -11.79
N GLY A 148 0.53 -4.64 -10.51
CA GLY A 148 -0.29 -5.75 -10.05
C GLY A 148 -1.79 -5.49 -10.21
N SER A 149 -2.24 -4.27 -9.90
CA SER A 149 -3.65 -3.90 -10.10
C SER A 149 -4.06 -3.82 -11.56
N LEU A 150 -3.14 -3.48 -12.45
CA LEU A 150 -3.40 -3.34 -13.88
C LEU A 150 -3.34 -4.68 -14.62
N ILE A 151 -2.29 -5.46 -14.39
CA ILE A 151 -1.96 -6.66 -15.19
C ILE A 151 -2.70 -7.90 -14.69
N THR A 152 -2.75 -8.09 -13.36
CA THR A 152 -3.24 -9.35 -12.79
C THR A 152 -4.72 -9.63 -13.11
N PRO A 153 -5.67 -8.69 -12.99
CA PRO A 153 -7.05 -8.98 -13.32
C PRO A 153 -7.24 -9.41 -14.78
N LEU A 154 -6.49 -8.79 -15.72
CA LEU A 154 -6.58 -9.10 -17.14
C LEU A 154 -6.14 -10.53 -17.44
N ILE A 155 -4.95 -10.91 -16.94
CA ILE A 155 -4.41 -12.26 -17.16
C ILE A 155 -5.26 -13.29 -16.42
N LEU A 156 -5.59 -13.02 -15.16
CA LEU A 156 -6.30 -13.97 -14.30
C LEU A 156 -7.72 -14.22 -14.78
N THR A 157 -8.43 -13.21 -15.29
CA THR A 157 -9.76 -13.39 -15.90
C THR A 157 -9.67 -14.35 -17.10
N GLY A 158 -8.71 -14.16 -17.99
CA GLY A 158 -8.51 -15.07 -19.12
C GLY A 158 -8.21 -16.51 -18.69
N VAL A 159 -7.43 -16.70 -17.62
CA VAL A 159 -7.15 -18.05 -17.05
C VAL A 159 -8.42 -18.65 -16.43
N VAL A 160 -9.17 -17.87 -15.67
CA VAL A 160 -10.39 -18.33 -14.99
C VAL A 160 -11.51 -18.68 -15.98
N ASP A 161 -11.70 -17.86 -17.00
CA ASP A 161 -12.73 -18.06 -18.02
C ASP A 161 -12.42 -19.29 -18.90
N THR A 162 -11.14 -19.61 -19.11
CA THR A 162 -10.73 -20.72 -19.98
C THR A 162 -10.56 -22.03 -19.21
N PHE A 163 -9.97 -22.00 -18.01
CA PHE A 163 -9.52 -23.18 -17.27
C PHE A 163 -10.18 -23.31 -15.89
N GLY A 164 -11.07 -22.40 -15.54
CA GLY A 164 -11.76 -22.37 -14.25
C GLY A 164 -10.96 -21.74 -13.12
N TRP A 165 -11.68 -21.40 -12.04
CA TRP A 165 -11.13 -20.67 -10.89
C TRP A 165 -10.06 -21.47 -10.12
N ARG A 166 -10.14 -22.80 -10.11
CA ARG A 166 -9.14 -23.67 -9.45
C ARG A 166 -7.77 -23.49 -10.09
N THR A 167 -7.71 -23.50 -11.43
CA THR A 167 -6.48 -23.22 -12.19
C THR A 167 -5.97 -21.79 -11.95
N GLY A 168 -6.88 -20.84 -11.77
CA GLY A 168 -6.53 -19.47 -11.37
C GLY A 168 -5.75 -19.42 -10.07
N TYR A 169 -6.16 -20.13 -9.03
CA TYR A 169 -5.39 -20.21 -7.76
C TYR A 169 -4.04 -20.89 -7.94
N PHE A 170 -3.95 -21.98 -8.72
CA PHE A 170 -2.68 -22.64 -9.01
C PHE A 170 -1.73 -21.71 -9.78
N SER A 171 -2.23 -20.94 -10.75
CA SER A 171 -1.41 -19.97 -11.50
C SER A 171 -0.86 -18.86 -10.60
N LEU A 172 -1.63 -18.38 -9.63
CA LEU A 172 -1.13 -17.45 -8.61
C LEU A 172 -0.08 -18.10 -7.69
N GLY A 173 -0.25 -19.36 -7.33
CA GLY A 173 0.76 -20.12 -6.58
C GLY A 173 2.09 -20.21 -7.33
N VAL A 174 2.04 -20.54 -8.62
CA VAL A 174 3.22 -20.57 -9.49
C VAL A 174 3.85 -19.19 -9.61
N LEU A 175 3.06 -18.14 -9.78
CA LEU A 175 3.53 -16.75 -9.82
C LEU A 175 4.32 -16.38 -8.57
N ILE A 176 3.82 -16.73 -7.36
CA ILE A 176 4.53 -16.50 -6.10
C ILE A 176 5.87 -17.23 -6.07
N LEU A 177 5.89 -18.52 -6.46
CA LEU A 177 7.11 -19.32 -6.47
C LEU A 177 8.17 -18.75 -7.43
N ILE A 178 7.76 -18.34 -8.62
CA ILE A 178 8.69 -17.81 -9.65
C ILE A 178 9.17 -16.40 -9.32
N LEU A 179 8.30 -15.52 -8.78
CA LEU A 179 8.68 -14.12 -8.55
C LEU A 179 9.22 -13.88 -7.15
N VAL A 180 8.58 -14.40 -6.10
CA VAL A 180 8.88 -14.01 -4.72
C VAL A 180 9.98 -14.86 -4.08
N ILE A 181 10.03 -16.17 -4.38
CA ILE A 181 11.09 -17.04 -3.83
C ILE A 181 12.48 -16.57 -4.27
N PRO A 182 12.77 -16.30 -5.57
CA PRO A 182 14.08 -15.77 -5.96
C PRO A 182 14.42 -14.44 -5.29
N VAL A 183 13.43 -13.55 -5.10
CA VAL A 183 13.62 -12.28 -4.41
C VAL A 183 14.18 -12.49 -3.00
N SER A 184 13.71 -13.52 -2.27
CA SER A 184 14.15 -13.79 -0.91
C SER A 184 15.67 -14.01 -0.81
N PHE A 185 16.32 -14.51 -1.87
CA PHE A 185 17.76 -14.81 -1.83
C PHE A 185 18.64 -13.57 -1.94
N PHE A 186 18.17 -12.50 -2.61
CA PHE A 186 18.95 -11.28 -2.74
C PHE A 186 18.43 -10.13 -1.86
N MET A 187 17.29 -10.26 -1.19
CA MET A 187 16.87 -9.28 -0.20
C MET A 187 17.72 -9.34 1.05
N ARG A 188 18.29 -8.19 1.45
CA ARG A 188 19.23 -8.05 2.56
C ARG A 188 18.71 -7.04 3.58
N ARG A 189 19.15 -7.15 4.83
CA ARG A 189 18.65 -6.33 5.95
C ARG A 189 19.09 -4.88 5.83
N THR A 190 20.39 -4.63 5.84
CA THR A 190 20.99 -3.30 5.78
C THR A 190 22.26 -3.32 4.93
N PRO A 191 22.67 -2.20 4.33
CA PRO A 191 23.93 -2.12 3.59
C PRO A 191 25.14 -2.32 4.48
N GLU A 192 25.09 -1.85 5.73
CA GLU A 192 26.20 -1.92 6.69
C GLU A 192 26.59 -3.36 7.03
N ASP A 193 25.63 -4.29 7.06
CA ASP A 193 25.89 -5.73 7.26
C ASP A 193 26.80 -6.33 6.18
N HIS A 194 27.01 -5.61 5.08
CA HIS A 194 27.80 -6.02 3.92
C HIS A 194 28.95 -5.06 3.59
N GLY A 195 29.33 -4.21 4.55
CA GLY A 195 30.38 -3.22 4.36
C GLY A 195 30.08 -2.15 3.31
N LEU A 196 28.79 -1.90 3.04
CA LEU A 196 28.32 -0.88 2.11
C LEU A 196 27.70 0.27 2.89
N LEU A 197 27.81 1.47 2.34
CA LEU A 197 27.08 2.63 2.84
C LEU A 197 25.76 2.82 2.09
N PRO A 198 24.75 3.45 2.72
CA PRO A 198 23.52 3.82 2.06
C PRO A 198 23.76 4.63 0.79
N ASP A 199 22.88 4.51 -0.20
CA ASP A 199 22.99 5.18 -1.50
C ASP A 199 24.24 4.80 -2.33
N GLY A 200 25.15 3.94 -1.83
CA GLY A 200 26.38 3.54 -2.49
C GLY A 200 27.45 4.64 -2.53
N ILE A 201 27.48 5.50 -1.55
CA ILE A 201 28.45 6.60 -1.42
C ILE A 201 29.61 6.08 -0.59
N ASP A 202 30.84 6.11 -1.14
CA ASP A 202 32.04 5.57 -0.50
C ASP A 202 32.53 6.45 0.66
N ASP A 203 32.21 7.76 0.66
CA ASP A 203 32.45 8.70 1.77
C ASP A 203 31.26 9.66 1.89
N TYR A 204 30.80 9.88 3.12
CA TYR A 204 29.96 11.02 3.41
C TYR A 204 30.90 12.24 3.48
N ASP A 205 31.13 12.90 2.33
CA ASP A 205 31.80 14.19 2.30
C ASP A 205 31.07 15.15 3.23
N ASP A 206 31.81 15.62 4.24
CA ASP A 206 31.37 16.55 5.29
C ASP A 206 31.02 17.94 4.75
N HIS A 207 31.14 18.13 3.42
CA HIS A 207 31.00 19.42 2.75
C HIS A 207 29.84 19.41 1.72
N GLY A 208 28.68 19.80 2.18
CA GLY A 208 27.69 20.42 1.29
C GLY A 208 26.40 19.71 1.03
N SER A 209 25.55 19.70 2.00
CA SER A 209 24.15 20.11 1.89
C SER A 209 23.52 20.13 3.29
N SER A 210 22.81 21.18 3.58
CA SER A 210 22.10 21.50 4.82
C SER A 210 20.94 20.55 5.17
N ASP A 211 20.98 19.32 4.69
CA ASP A 211 20.05 18.26 5.03
C ASP A 211 20.73 17.26 5.95
N MET A 212 20.73 17.63 7.25
CA MET A 212 20.95 16.86 8.46
C MET A 212 21.71 15.54 8.32
N PRO A 213 22.89 15.41 8.91
CA PRO A 213 23.51 14.11 9.14
C PRO A 213 22.59 13.29 10.04
N GLU A 214 22.11 12.14 9.52
CA GLU A 214 21.38 11.13 10.29
C GLU A 214 22.20 10.63 11.51
N SER A 215 23.46 11.06 11.63
CA SER A 215 24.41 10.67 12.68
C SER A 215 24.23 11.40 14.03
N GLU A 216 23.54 12.54 14.07
CA GLU A 216 23.33 13.28 15.33
C GLU A 216 22.11 12.85 16.13
N PHE A 217 21.18 12.08 15.55
CA PHE A 217 20.00 11.62 16.26
C PHE A 217 20.02 10.11 16.48
N ARG A 218 20.09 9.72 17.75
CA ARG A 218 19.86 8.34 18.15
C ARG A 218 18.50 7.89 17.60
N PRO A 219 18.43 6.75 16.84
CA PRO A 219 17.17 6.26 16.31
C PRO A 219 16.23 5.90 17.46
N PHE A 220 14.97 6.31 17.32
CA PHE A 220 13.92 5.96 18.29
C PHE A 220 13.70 4.46 18.33
N ASN A 221 13.58 3.92 19.53
CA ASN A 221 13.02 2.60 19.70
C ASN A 221 11.46 2.67 19.70
N ARG A 222 10.81 1.51 19.62
CA ARG A 222 9.34 1.42 19.58
C ARG A 222 8.65 2.11 20.78
N SER A 223 9.18 1.93 22.00
CA SER A 223 8.60 2.48 23.22
C SER A 223 8.74 4.00 23.29
N GLU A 224 9.85 4.52 22.80
CA GLU A 224 10.12 5.95 22.73
C GLU A 224 9.24 6.62 21.66
N ALA A 225 9.11 6.00 20.49
CA ALA A 225 8.29 6.55 19.39
C ALA A 225 6.82 6.75 19.82
N ILE A 226 6.20 5.75 20.48
CA ILE A 226 4.80 5.80 20.93
C ILE A 226 4.53 6.94 21.92
N LYS A 227 5.53 7.38 22.68
CA LYS A 227 5.41 8.48 23.64
C LYS A 227 5.41 9.86 22.98
N THR A 228 5.75 9.95 21.70
CA THR A 228 5.79 11.24 21.01
C THR A 228 4.42 11.62 20.44
N GLY A 229 4.05 12.90 20.54
CA GLY A 229 2.84 13.42 19.89
C GLY A 229 2.87 13.27 18.37
N SER A 230 4.06 13.40 17.76
CA SER A 230 4.26 13.26 16.33
C SER A 230 3.94 11.85 15.82
N PHE A 231 4.18 10.80 16.63
CA PHE A 231 3.78 9.43 16.30
C PHE A 231 2.27 9.34 16.10
N TRP A 232 1.47 9.82 17.03
CA TRP A 232 0.01 9.74 16.97
C TRP A 232 -0.58 10.64 15.88
N LEU A 233 0.02 11.81 15.64
CA LEU A 233 -0.37 12.68 14.52
C LEU A 233 -0.16 11.99 13.18
N LEU A 234 0.94 11.27 13.01
CA LEU A 234 1.18 10.47 11.79
C LEU A 234 0.25 9.26 11.71
N VAL A 235 0.03 8.53 12.82
CA VAL A 235 -0.88 7.37 12.84
C VAL A 235 -2.28 7.79 12.41
N PHE A 236 -2.88 8.77 13.08
CA PHE A 236 -4.23 9.21 12.76
C PHE A 236 -4.30 9.92 11.41
N GLY A 237 -3.30 10.77 11.09
CA GLY A 237 -3.23 11.44 9.81
C GLY A 237 -3.24 10.46 8.62
N PHE A 238 -2.36 9.48 8.62
CA PHE A 238 -2.34 8.46 7.56
C PHE A 238 -3.52 7.48 7.63
N THR A 239 -4.14 7.30 8.79
CA THR A 239 -5.38 6.50 8.90
C THR A 239 -6.54 7.22 8.21
N PHE A 240 -6.76 8.51 8.49
CA PHE A 240 -7.81 9.30 7.80
C PHE A 240 -7.59 9.36 6.29
N ILE A 241 -6.35 9.57 5.86
CA ILE A 241 -5.99 9.54 4.44
C ILE A 241 -6.33 8.19 3.81
N ALA A 242 -5.88 7.09 4.42
CA ALA A 242 -6.12 5.75 3.89
C ALA A 242 -7.63 5.41 3.87
N ALA A 243 -8.38 5.83 4.89
CA ALA A 243 -9.83 5.69 4.95
C ALA A 243 -10.53 6.43 3.79
N GLY A 244 -10.18 7.69 3.57
CA GLY A 244 -10.73 8.48 2.46
C GLY A 244 -10.40 7.87 1.10
N LEU A 245 -9.17 7.40 0.92
CA LEU A 245 -8.75 6.75 -0.33
C LEU A 245 -9.52 5.45 -0.58
N ALA A 246 -9.74 4.64 0.43
CA ALA A 246 -10.51 3.40 0.31
C ALA A 246 -11.98 3.64 -0.07
N CYS A 247 -12.60 4.67 0.51
CA CYS A 247 -13.98 5.04 0.19
C CYS A 247 -14.18 5.38 -1.29
N VAL A 248 -13.30 6.20 -1.86
CA VAL A 248 -13.41 6.57 -3.28
C VAL A 248 -13.27 5.34 -4.18
N LEU A 249 -12.28 4.47 -3.91
CA LEU A 249 -12.07 3.28 -4.74
C LEU A 249 -13.27 2.33 -4.73
N ILE A 250 -13.90 2.15 -3.56
CA ILE A 250 -15.03 1.23 -3.41
C ILE A 250 -16.31 1.82 -4.00
N HIS A 251 -16.54 3.10 -3.80
CA HIS A 251 -17.80 3.75 -4.20
C HIS A 251 -17.73 4.54 -5.52
N ALA A 252 -16.60 4.49 -6.26
CA ALA A 252 -16.42 5.25 -7.50
C ALA A 252 -17.44 4.90 -8.59
N ILE A 253 -17.72 3.60 -8.81
CA ILE A 253 -18.69 3.16 -9.83
C ILE A 253 -20.13 3.47 -9.39
N PRO A 254 -20.59 3.07 -8.18
CA PRO A 254 -21.92 3.43 -7.70
C PRO A 254 -22.17 4.94 -7.70
N PHE A 255 -21.21 5.75 -7.26
CA PHE A 255 -21.28 7.20 -7.30
C PHE A 255 -21.45 7.74 -8.73
N SER A 256 -20.71 7.21 -9.72
CA SER A 256 -20.85 7.67 -11.10
C SER A 256 -22.22 7.31 -11.69
N GLN A 257 -22.78 6.14 -11.34
CA GLN A 257 -24.11 5.72 -11.77
C GLN A 257 -25.22 6.60 -11.15
N GLU A 258 -25.15 6.86 -9.84
CA GLU A 258 -26.08 7.78 -9.15
C GLU A 258 -25.99 9.20 -9.74
N SER A 259 -24.81 9.63 -10.14
CA SER A 259 -24.58 10.92 -10.79
C SER A 259 -25.06 11.01 -12.24
N GLY A 260 -25.74 9.96 -12.75
CA GLY A 260 -26.33 9.92 -14.09
C GLY A 260 -25.36 9.48 -15.20
N PHE A 261 -24.15 9.03 -14.88
CA PHE A 261 -23.20 8.54 -15.87
C PHE A 261 -23.37 7.03 -16.11
N ALA A 262 -23.08 6.58 -17.33
CA ALA A 262 -23.08 5.15 -17.65
C ALA A 262 -22.04 4.39 -16.78
N ARG A 263 -22.33 3.14 -16.43
CA ARG A 263 -21.43 2.26 -15.69
C ARG A 263 -20.03 2.15 -16.32
N THR A 264 -19.96 2.20 -17.66
CA THR A 264 -18.72 2.19 -18.44
C THR A 264 -17.84 3.40 -18.14
N VAL A 265 -18.42 4.58 -17.89
CA VAL A 265 -17.69 5.79 -17.52
C VAL A 265 -17.04 5.61 -16.15
N GLY A 266 -17.74 5.01 -15.18
CA GLY A 266 -17.18 4.65 -13.88
C GLY A 266 -16.02 3.66 -13.99
N ALA A 267 -16.14 2.64 -14.85
CA ALA A 267 -15.08 1.67 -15.11
C ALA A 267 -13.84 2.32 -15.77
N ILE A 268 -14.05 3.21 -16.76
CA ILE A 268 -12.98 4.02 -17.34
C ILE A 268 -12.30 4.88 -16.26
N GLY A 269 -13.07 5.45 -15.34
CA GLY A 269 -12.55 6.20 -14.20
C GLY A 269 -11.54 5.38 -13.38
N ILE A 270 -11.80 4.11 -13.08
CA ILE A 270 -10.84 3.25 -12.36
C ILE A 270 -9.53 3.10 -13.15
N SER A 271 -9.61 2.94 -14.46
CA SER A 271 -8.42 2.86 -15.31
C SER A 271 -7.64 4.18 -15.33
N VAL A 272 -8.34 5.31 -15.41
CA VAL A 272 -7.75 6.66 -15.31
C VAL A 272 -7.07 6.87 -13.97
N ASN A 273 -7.68 6.44 -12.86
CA ASN A 273 -7.06 6.46 -11.54
C ASN A 273 -5.75 5.64 -11.50
N GLY A 274 -5.76 4.43 -12.05
CA GLY A 274 -4.56 3.57 -12.13
C GLY A 274 -3.44 4.24 -12.94
N LEU A 275 -3.76 4.83 -14.09
CA LEU A 275 -2.81 5.55 -14.92
C LEU A 275 -2.24 6.78 -14.20
N ALA A 276 -3.10 7.57 -13.55
CA ALA A 276 -2.69 8.74 -12.78
C ALA A 276 -1.78 8.35 -11.60
N ASN A 277 -2.13 7.29 -10.88
CA ASN A 277 -1.32 6.74 -9.80
C ASN A 277 0.07 6.33 -10.28
N LEU A 278 0.16 5.62 -11.40
CA LEU A 278 1.45 5.18 -11.96
C LEU A 278 2.27 6.37 -12.45
N SER A 279 1.67 7.28 -13.22
CA SER A 279 2.35 8.46 -13.79
C SER A 279 2.82 9.47 -12.73
N SER A 280 2.17 9.51 -11.57
CA SER A 280 2.57 10.38 -10.46
C SER A 280 3.84 9.93 -9.73
N LYS A 281 4.24 8.65 -9.82
CA LYS A 281 5.41 8.11 -9.10
C LYS A 281 6.72 8.87 -9.37
N PRO A 282 7.10 9.14 -10.63
CA PRO A 282 8.29 9.94 -10.90
C PRO A 282 8.20 11.35 -10.32
N VAL A 283 7.02 11.98 -10.38
CA VAL A 283 6.81 13.34 -9.88
C VAL A 283 7.02 13.41 -8.37
N TRP A 284 6.40 12.50 -7.62
CA TRP A 284 6.60 12.43 -6.16
C TRP A 284 8.02 12.03 -5.80
N GLY A 285 8.63 11.09 -6.54
CA GLY A 285 10.03 10.70 -6.34
C GLY A 285 11.00 11.87 -6.50
N PHE A 286 10.80 12.70 -7.53
CA PHE A 286 11.61 13.91 -7.77
C PHE A 286 11.32 14.99 -6.72
N ALA A 287 10.05 15.24 -6.39
CA ALA A 287 9.67 16.25 -5.41
C ALA A 287 10.27 15.99 -4.02
N MET A 288 10.34 14.71 -3.61
CA MET A 288 10.94 14.32 -2.31
C MET A 288 12.45 14.60 -2.22
N GLN A 289 13.16 14.82 -3.33
CA GLN A 289 14.55 15.23 -3.30
C GLN A 289 14.74 16.72 -2.98
N ARG A 290 13.70 17.54 -3.20
CA ARG A 290 13.77 19.00 -3.06
C ARG A 290 12.94 19.55 -1.90
N PHE A 291 11.90 18.86 -1.53
CA PHE A 291 10.92 19.33 -0.54
C PHE A 291 10.78 18.35 0.62
N HIS A 292 10.51 18.89 1.80
CA HIS A 292 10.25 18.08 2.97
C HIS A 292 8.94 17.25 2.79
N PRO A 293 8.93 15.93 3.08
CA PRO A 293 7.79 15.06 2.81
C PRO A 293 6.45 15.54 3.39
N ARG A 294 6.43 16.23 4.55
CA ARG A 294 5.19 16.74 5.16
C ARG A 294 4.45 17.75 4.28
N PHE A 295 5.18 18.62 3.55
CA PHE A 295 4.58 19.57 2.62
C PHE A 295 4.03 18.85 1.37
N LEU A 296 4.73 17.81 0.95
CA LEU A 296 4.29 16.99 -0.19
C LEU A 296 3.05 16.17 0.15
N VAL A 297 2.91 15.67 1.39
CA VAL A 297 1.67 15.04 1.87
C VAL A 297 0.51 16.03 1.80
N MET A 298 0.72 17.27 2.27
CA MET A 298 -0.28 18.34 2.18
C MET A 298 -0.71 18.57 0.71
N ALA A 299 0.27 18.75 -0.19
CA ALA A 299 0.01 18.96 -1.61
C ALA A 299 -0.72 17.76 -2.25
N ALA A 300 -0.27 16.53 -2.00
CA ALA A 300 -0.84 15.33 -2.58
C ALA A 300 -2.32 15.17 -2.23
N TYR A 301 -2.68 15.37 -0.95
CA TYR A 301 -4.06 15.14 -0.53
C TYR A 301 -4.97 16.36 -0.72
N THR A 302 -4.41 17.55 -0.84
CA THR A 302 -5.14 18.70 -1.38
C THR A 302 -5.49 18.47 -2.85
N ILE A 303 -4.56 17.98 -3.66
CA ILE A 303 -4.83 17.60 -5.07
C ILE A 303 -5.90 16.50 -5.13
N SER A 304 -5.80 15.45 -4.29
CA SER A 304 -6.82 14.40 -4.21
C SER A 304 -8.19 14.96 -3.81
N SER A 305 -8.25 15.87 -2.84
CA SER A 305 -9.48 16.51 -2.38
C SER A 305 -10.12 17.37 -3.46
N ILE A 306 -9.33 18.14 -4.22
CA ILE A 306 -9.79 18.86 -5.40
C ILE A 306 -10.36 17.88 -6.43
N GLY A 307 -9.68 16.74 -6.65
CA GLY A 307 -10.16 15.68 -7.53
C GLY A 307 -11.55 15.18 -7.13
N VAL A 308 -11.74 14.84 -5.85
CA VAL A 308 -13.05 14.39 -5.32
C VAL A 308 -14.10 15.50 -5.42
N SER A 309 -13.73 16.76 -5.20
CA SER A 309 -14.64 17.90 -5.38
C SER A 309 -15.10 18.05 -6.83
N LEU A 310 -14.19 17.88 -7.80
CA LEU A 310 -14.56 17.89 -9.23
C LEU A 310 -15.50 16.72 -9.57
N MET A 311 -15.29 15.55 -8.98
CA MET A 311 -16.22 14.41 -9.15
C MET A 311 -17.62 14.79 -8.65
N LEU A 312 -17.75 15.41 -7.47
CA LEU A 312 -19.03 15.83 -6.91
C LEU A 312 -19.75 16.86 -7.78
N VAL A 313 -19.03 17.80 -8.39
CA VAL A 313 -19.61 18.86 -9.24
C VAL A 313 -19.95 18.33 -10.64
N SER A 314 -19.29 17.27 -11.11
CA SER A 314 -19.49 16.74 -12.47
C SER A 314 -20.89 16.17 -12.72
N GLY A 315 -21.53 15.57 -11.70
CA GLY A 315 -22.86 14.99 -11.79
C GLY A 315 -23.94 16.01 -12.18
N PRO A 316 -24.13 17.10 -11.41
CA PRO A 316 -25.16 18.14 -11.72
C PRO A 316 -25.02 18.77 -13.09
N ILE A 317 -23.84 18.84 -13.66
CA ILE A 317 -23.59 19.42 -14.99
C ILE A 317 -23.40 18.37 -16.09
N SER A 318 -23.52 17.07 -15.72
CA SER A 318 -23.41 15.91 -16.64
C SER A 318 -22.14 15.94 -17.52
N LEU A 319 -21.01 16.41 -16.97
CA LEU A 319 -19.77 16.63 -17.73
C LEU A 319 -18.75 15.50 -17.48
N ILE A 320 -18.73 14.49 -18.36
CA ILE A 320 -17.79 13.33 -18.29
C ILE A 320 -16.32 13.74 -18.19
N PRO A 321 -15.80 14.70 -19.01
CA PRO A 321 -14.40 15.11 -18.88
C PRO A 321 -14.05 15.63 -17.48
N MET A 322 -14.96 16.31 -16.80
CA MET A 322 -14.76 16.82 -15.44
C MET A 322 -14.70 15.68 -14.42
N LEU A 323 -15.55 14.65 -14.55
CA LEU A 323 -15.48 13.45 -13.73
C LEU A 323 -14.13 12.78 -13.88
N LEU A 324 -13.69 12.54 -15.13
CA LEU A 324 -12.42 11.88 -15.41
C LEU A 324 -11.20 12.70 -14.95
N ALA A 325 -11.24 14.03 -15.10
CA ALA A 325 -10.22 14.93 -14.57
C ALA A 325 -10.17 14.87 -13.02
N GLY A 326 -11.34 14.82 -12.37
CA GLY A 326 -11.44 14.62 -10.92
C GLY A 326 -10.82 13.30 -10.46
N VAL A 327 -11.14 12.20 -11.14
CA VAL A 327 -10.58 10.89 -10.87
C VAL A 327 -9.06 10.86 -11.13
N PHE A 328 -8.59 11.54 -12.17
CA PHE A 328 -7.15 11.66 -12.46
C PHE A 328 -6.43 12.40 -11.33
N LEU A 329 -6.90 13.57 -10.90
CA LEU A 329 -6.29 14.33 -9.80
C LEU A 329 -6.31 13.54 -8.48
N TYR A 330 -7.42 12.85 -8.19
CA TYR A 330 -7.49 11.95 -7.06
C TYR A 330 -6.41 10.86 -7.11
N GLY A 331 -6.30 10.15 -8.25
CA GLY A 331 -5.31 9.10 -8.47
C GLY A 331 -3.87 9.60 -8.43
N PHE A 332 -3.64 10.83 -8.92
CA PHE A 332 -2.33 11.47 -8.90
C PHE A 332 -1.82 11.71 -7.46
N GLY A 333 -2.67 12.27 -6.60
CA GLY A 333 -2.36 12.42 -5.18
C GLY A 333 -2.21 11.08 -4.47
N PHE A 334 -3.10 10.12 -4.76
CA PHE A 334 -3.04 8.75 -4.23
C PHE A 334 -1.70 8.07 -4.52
N GLY A 335 -1.10 8.29 -5.70
CA GLY A 335 0.19 7.70 -6.07
C GLY A 335 1.34 8.10 -5.17
N GLY A 336 1.26 9.24 -4.48
CA GLY A 336 2.23 9.68 -3.47
C GLY A 336 2.12 8.98 -2.12
N THR A 337 1.01 8.28 -1.83
CA THR A 337 0.71 7.76 -0.47
C THR A 337 1.83 6.92 0.11
N ILE A 338 2.31 5.91 -0.63
CA ILE A 338 3.35 5.00 -0.13
C ILE A 338 4.69 5.71 0.01
N PRO A 339 5.26 6.31 -1.06
CA PRO A 339 6.59 6.89 -0.96
C PRO A 339 6.65 8.04 0.06
N LEU A 340 5.64 8.89 0.13
CA LEU A 340 5.60 9.99 1.08
C LEU A 340 5.47 9.52 2.53
N SER A 341 4.56 8.57 2.81
CA SER A 341 4.39 8.04 4.16
C SER A 341 5.63 7.30 4.65
N GLU A 342 6.19 6.40 3.83
CA GLU A 342 7.38 5.62 4.20
C GLU A 342 8.59 6.53 4.44
N SER A 343 8.80 7.53 3.58
CA SER A 343 9.88 8.51 3.74
C SER A 343 9.73 9.32 5.03
N LEU A 344 8.50 9.73 5.37
CA LEU A 344 8.24 10.55 6.56
C LEU A 344 8.47 9.77 7.86
N TRP A 345 8.01 8.50 7.92
CA TRP A 345 8.27 7.62 9.06
C TRP A 345 9.76 7.39 9.28
N ALA A 346 10.51 7.10 8.21
CA ALA A 346 11.95 6.87 8.29
C ALA A 346 12.72 8.15 8.69
N ARG A 347 12.24 9.33 8.26
CA ARG A 347 12.87 10.62 8.62
C ARG A 347 12.63 10.97 10.09
N TYR A 348 11.42 10.74 10.62
CA TYR A 348 11.06 11.15 11.99
C TYR A 348 11.62 10.21 13.07
N PHE A 349 11.68 8.91 12.80
CA PHE A 349 12.02 7.91 13.81
C PHE A 349 13.30 7.12 13.50
N GLY A 350 13.97 7.47 12.40
CA GLY A 350 15.14 6.75 11.94
C GLY A 350 14.82 5.41 11.29
N ARG A 351 15.82 4.78 10.69
CA ARG A 351 15.67 3.55 9.89
C ARG A 351 15.93 2.26 10.67
N ALA A 352 16.60 2.35 11.83
CA ALA A 352 17.02 1.16 12.58
C ALA A 352 15.84 0.30 13.06
N HIS A 353 14.81 0.92 13.63
CA HIS A 353 13.64 0.26 14.22
C HIS A 353 12.33 0.53 13.47
N ILE A 354 12.43 0.91 12.18
CA ILE A 354 11.27 1.34 11.39
C ILE A 354 10.22 0.22 11.24
N GLY A 355 10.64 -1.03 11.16
CA GLY A 355 9.74 -2.18 11.07
C GLY A 355 8.87 -2.33 12.33
N SER A 356 9.49 -2.31 13.51
CA SER A 356 8.79 -2.44 14.78
C SER A 356 7.88 -1.24 15.09
N ILE A 357 8.28 -0.02 14.72
CA ILE A 357 7.49 1.20 14.87
C ILE A 357 6.27 1.16 13.94
N ARG A 358 6.48 0.87 12.66
CA ARG A 358 5.42 0.79 11.65
C ARG A 358 4.46 -0.37 11.86
N GLY A 359 4.95 -1.49 12.40
CA GLY A 359 4.12 -2.66 12.69
C GLY A 359 2.93 -2.35 13.60
N ILE A 360 3.10 -1.46 14.59
CA ILE A 360 2.00 -1.05 15.49
C ILE A 360 0.97 -0.17 14.79
N THR A 361 1.36 0.56 13.77
CA THR A 361 0.45 1.48 13.08
C THR A 361 -0.53 0.76 12.16
N GLN A 362 -0.19 -0.47 11.72
CA GLN A 362 -0.99 -1.23 10.74
C GLN A 362 -2.40 -1.57 11.22
N PRO A 363 -2.63 -2.08 12.46
CA PRO A 363 -3.98 -2.38 12.94
C PRO A 363 -4.89 -1.14 12.92
N VAL A 364 -4.39 0.02 13.36
CA VAL A 364 -5.16 1.26 13.38
C VAL A 364 -5.53 1.70 11.96
N ARG A 365 -4.56 1.66 11.05
CA ARG A 365 -4.77 2.02 9.65
C ARG A 365 -5.78 1.10 8.96
N ILE A 366 -5.67 -0.22 9.18
CA ILE A 366 -6.58 -1.21 8.57
C ILE A 366 -7.99 -1.04 9.12
N LEU A 367 -8.15 -0.81 10.44
CA LEU A 367 -9.44 -0.53 11.02
C LEU A 367 -10.10 0.70 10.39
N GLY A 368 -9.35 1.79 10.22
CA GLY A 368 -9.86 2.99 9.54
C GLY A 368 -10.30 2.72 8.10
N THR A 369 -9.48 1.97 7.33
CA THR A 369 -9.83 1.63 5.95
C THR A 369 -11.01 0.67 5.82
N ALA A 370 -11.27 -0.16 6.83
CA ALA A 370 -12.40 -1.09 6.83
C ALA A 370 -13.72 -0.40 7.24
N VAL A 371 -13.65 0.49 8.23
CA VAL A 371 -14.85 1.16 8.78
C VAL A 371 -15.37 2.27 7.87
N ALA A 372 -14.47 3.04 7.26
CA ALA A 372 -14.87 4.24 6.52
C ALA A 372 -15.79 3.97 5.31
N PRO A 373 -15.57 2.95 4.45
CA PRO A 373 -16.51 2.65 3.37
C PRO A 373 -17.89 2.22 3.87
N VAL A 374 -17.95 1.53 5.02
CA VAL A 374 -19.23 1.15 5.64
C VAL A 374 -20.00 2.39 6.08
N LEU A 375 -19.32 3.38 6.66
CA LEU A 375 -19.95 4.66 7.04
C LEU A 375 -20.49 5.42 5.82
N VAL A 376 -19.75 5.42 4.70
CA VAL A 376 -20.23 6.04 3.45
C VAL A 376 -21.46 5.29 2.90
N GLY A 377 -21.46 3.95 2.97
CA GLY A 377 -22.63 3.14 2.59
C GLY A 377 -23.86 3.41 3.46
N LEU A 378 -23.69 3.47 4.79
CA LEU A 378 -24.77 3.83 5.71
C LEU A 378 -25.34 5.24 5.47
N LEU A 379 -24.46 6.19 5.15
CA LEU A 379 -24.92 7.54 4.78
C LEU A 379 -25.74 7.50 3.49
N PHE A 380 -25.34 6.70 2.51
CA PHE A 380 -26.13 6.51 1.29
C PHE A 380 -27.50 5.91 1.60
N ASP A 381 -27.58 4.87 2.44
CA ASP A 381 -28.83 4.22 2.83
C ASP A 381 -29.81 5.17 3.53
N VAL A 382 -29.31 6.22 4.22
CA VAL A 382 -30.13 7.22 4.93
C VAL A 382 -30.50 8.42 4.03
N THR A 383 -29.61 8.78 3.09
CA THR A 383 -29.76 10.05 2.31
C THR A 383 -30.09 9.84 0.85
N ASP A 384 -30.11 8.56 0.38
CA ASP A 384 -30.26 8.17 -1.02
C ASP A 384 -29.28 8.86 -1.99
N THR A 385 -28.13 9.33 -1.45
CA THR A 385 -27.09 9.97 -2.26
C THR A 385 -25.69 9.76 -1.69
N TYR A 386 -24.68 9.64 -2.58
CA TYR A 386 -23.27 9.55 -2.19
C TYR A 386 -22.65 10.90 -1.80
N ARG A 387 -23.33 12.03 -2.07
CA ARG A 387 -22.75 13.38 -1.83
C ARG A 387 -22.26 13.59 -0.40
N PRO A 388 -23.03 13.31 0.69
CA PRO A 388 -22.54 13.49 2.04
C PRO A 388 -21.32 12.62 2.35
N GLY A 389 -21.31 11.37 1.85
CA GLY A 389 -20.19 10.45 1.99
C GLY A 389 -18.91 10.99 1.35
N PHE A 390 -18.99 11.52 0.13
CA PHE A 390 -17.84 12.10 -0.58
C PHE A 390 -17.37 13.43 0.04
N VAL A 391 -18.27 14.23 0.62
CA VAL A 391 -17.88 15.41 1.42
C VAL A 391 -17.09 14.98 2.66
N LEU A 392 -17.51 13.94 3.36
CA LEU A 392 -16.72 13.36 4.48
C LEU A 392 -15.36 12.84 4.03
N VAL A 393 -15.27 12.26 2.83
CA VAL A 393 -13.99 11.82 2.25
C VAL A 393 -13.05 13.02 2.05
N ILE A 394 -13.54 14.12 1.49
CA ILE A 394 -12.76 15.36 1.36
C ILE A 394 -12.28 15.83 2.74
N GLY A 395 -13.17 15.86 3.72
CA GLY A 395 -12.85 16.21 5.10
C GLY A 395 -11.78 15.31 5.71
N ALA A 396 -11.88 13.99 5.50
CA ALA A 396 -10.91 13.01 5.99
C ALA A 396 -9.52 13.19 5.34
N LEU A 397 -9.46 13.41 4.02
CA LEU A 397 -8.21 13.66 3.31
C LEU A 397 -7.52 14.94 3.80
N LEU A 398 -8.27 16.03 3.93
CA LEU A 398 -7.74 17.31 4.41
C LEU A 398 -7.34 17.25 5.88
N LEU A 399 -8.18 16.66 6.74
CA LEU A 399 -7.86 16.47 8.15
C LEU A 399 -6.60 15.62 8.32
N GLY A 400 -6.50 14.52 7.59
CA GLY A 400 -5.32 13.68 7.59
C GLY A 400 -4.06 14.44 7.14
N ALA A 401 -4.17 15.23 6.08
CA ALA A 401 -3.08 16.08 5.60
C ALA A 401 -2.66 17.13 6.63
N ILE A 402 -3.61 17.77 7.29
CA ILE A 402 -3.36 18.77 8.35
C ILE A 402 -2.67 18.10 9.55
N LEU A 403 -3.12 16.94 10.01
CA LEU A 403 -2.48 16.21 11.12
C LEU A 403 -1.02 15.87 10.80
N VAL A 404 -0.77 15.39 9.58
CA VAL A 404 0.61 15.13 9.12
C VAL A 404 1.42 16.43 9.04
N PHE A 405 0.85 17.51 8.55
CA PHE A 405 1.52 18.80 8.47
C PHE A 405 1.88 19.37 9.85
N LEU A 406 1.01 19.19 10.85
CA LEU A 406 1.26 19.61 12.23
C LEU A 406 2.31 18.75 12.93
N SER A 407 2.58 17.53 12.44
CA SER A 407 3.62 16.68 12.99
C SER A 407 4.99 17.33 12.77
N ARG A 408 5.80 17.37 13.82
CA ARG A 408 7.17 17.89 13.78
C ARG A 408 8.15 16.75 14.03
N GLU A 409 9.36 16.86 13.50
CA GLU A 409 10.41 15.89 13.80
C GLU A 409 10.66 15.86 15.31
N PRO A 410 10.44 14.69 15.97
CA PRO A 410 10.68 14.58 17.39
C PRO A 410 12.20 14.64 17.62
N ARG A 411 12.65 15.53 18.53
CA ARG A 411 14.05 15.61 18.94
C ARG A 411 14.23 14.85 20.24
N MET A 412 15.12 13.89 20.31
CA MET A 412 15.60 13.37 21.57
C MET A 412 16.73 14.30 22.04
N THR A 413 16.50 15.03 23.11
CA THR A 413 17.61 15.59 23.87
C THR A 413 18.35 14.43 24.52
N ALA A 414 19.64 14.31 24.23
CA ALA A 414 20.49 13.37 24.94
C ALA A 414 20.44 13.74 26.43
N SER A 415 19.81 12.87 27.23
CA SER A 415 19.84 12.91 28.68
C SER A 415 21.01 12.10 29.18
#